data_a1c6df4ab53676ab03dc9342a7028528
#
_entry.id   a1c6df4ab53676ab03dc9342a7028528
#
_cell.length_a   1.000
_cell.length_b   1.000
_cell.length_c   1.000
_cell.angle_alpha   90.00
_cell.angle_beta   90.00
_cell.angle_gamma   90.00
#
_symmetry.space_group_name_H-M   'P 1'
#
loop_
_entity.id
_entity.type
_entity.pdbx_description
1 polymer ?
#
loop_
_entity_poly.entity_id
_entity_poly.type
_entity_poly.pdbx_seq_one_letter_code
_entity_poly.pdbx_strand_id
1 'polypeptide(L)'
;MHINGPFTPDLAHPISKMKEDVVTNNYPDKISVALIGSCTNSSYEDIDRSANIARQALSKGLKAKSEFKITPGSEQVRATIERDGQLQTLTEFGGQVLANACGPCIGMWKRMDIKTGERNTIVNSFNRNFAKRNDNNPDTLSFVASPELVTALAISGSLSFNPETDYLVNENGEQVKLDSPFGDELPSRGFEKDTKGYLAPSSNGFRTEVKINPESSRLQLMEPFKPWDGKDLIDLPLLLKAKGKCTTDHISPAGAWLKFRGHLDNISKNMFLGAINAFTGNAGEAKNQFTSEYKQVHEVARDYKAQGLGWIVVGDENYGEGSSREHAAMEPRFLGGKAIITKSFARIHETNLKKQGMLPLTFADSTDYDKILEDDKLSLVGLNEFAPERQFRLIVKHNDGSSDEIMLNHSFNAGQIAWFKAGGALNLIASKQKKQTAGKKKVVSKKVKKETKKAVKTAAKKTAPKKAKKVAVKKTKPAAKKKIVKAAAKKIVKSKKTAVKKVVKKVVKISRRGGKSVKKIVRKKK
;
A
#
# COMPACT_ATOMS: atom_id res chain seq x y z
N MET A 1 17.91 -18.76 -22.90
CA MET A 1 17.59 -18.13 -21.60
C MET A 1 18.43 -16.86 -21.40
N HIS A 2 17.95 -15.88 -20.62
CA HIS A 2 18.65 -14.63 -20.33
C HIS A 2 18.66 -14.36 -18.83
N ILE A 3 19.69 -13.65 -18.40
CA ILE A 3 19.82 -13.07 -17.07
C ILE A 3 20.10 -11.57 -17.20
N ASN A 4 19.43 -10.73 -16.42
CA ASN A 4 19.48 -9.28 -16.55
C ASN A 4 20.20 -8.64 -15.36
N GLY A 5 21.11 -7.69 -15.63
CA GLY A 5 21.85 -6.98 -14.59
C GLY A 5 23.37 -7.00 -14.83
N PRO A 6 24.15 -6.49 -13.86
CA PRO A 6 23.72 -5.91 -12.60
C PRO A 6 23.22 -4.47 -12.73
N PHE A 7 22.58 -3.95 -11.69
CA PHE A 7 22.19 -2.56 -11.47
C PHE A 7 21.11 -1.97 -12.40
N THR A 8 20.79 -2.63 -13.51
CA THR A 8 19.72 -2.22 -14.42
C THR A 8 19.07 -3.45 -15.05
N PRO A 9 17.75 -3.44 -15.30
CA PRO A 9 17.07 -4.52 -16.03
C PRO A 9 17.37 -4.48 -17.54
N ASP A 10 17.91 -3.40 -18.06
CA ASP A 10 18.15 -3.19 -19.49
C ASP A 10 19.41 -3.92 -19.99
N LEU A 11 20.30 -4.34 -19.08
CA LEU A 11 21.50 -5.10 -19.41
C LEU A 11 21.18 -6.61 -19.43
N ALA A 12 20.90 -7.13 -20.60
CA ALA A 12 20.55 -8.54 -20.80
C ALA A 12 21.76 -9.36 -21.27
N HIS A 13 22.02 -10.46 -20.58
CA HIS A 13 23.06 -11.43 -20.93
C HIS A 13 22.42 -12.75 -21.36
N PRO A 14 22.67 -13.26 -22.58
CA PRO A 14 22.36 -14.65 -22.90
C PRO A 14 23.13 -15.59 -21.95
N ILE A 15 22.45 -16.61 -21.40
CA ILE A 15 23.10 -17.53 -20.46
C ILE A 15 24.33 -18.23 -21.08
N SER A 16 24.32 -18.45 -22.38
CA SER A 16 25.43 -19.04 -23.14
C SER A 16 26.69 -18.16 -23.20
N LYS A 17 26.55 -16.84 -22.94
CA LYS A 17 27.68 -15.89 -22.89
C LYS A 17 28.05 -15.47 -21.47
N MET A 18 27.28 -15.88 -20.47
CA MET A 18 27.45 -15.40 -19.10
C MET A 18 28.83 -15.69 -18.53
N LYS A 19 29.46 -16.82 -18.91
CA LYS A 19 30.82 -17.16 -18.51
C LYS A 19 31.86 -16.16 -19.03
N GLU A 20 31.71 -15.70 -20.26
CA GLU A 20 32.58 -14.67 -20.85
C GLU A 20 32.33 -13.31 -20.20
N ASP A 21 31.06 -12.97 -19.98
CA ASP A 21 30.64 -11.70 -19.39
C ASP A 21 31.13 -11.56 -17.93
N VAL A 22 31.15 -12.66 -17.17
CA VAL A 22 31.69 -12.71 -15.80
C VAL A 22 33.16 -12.31 -15.80
N VAL A 23 33.96 -12.87 -16.72
CA VAL A 23 35.38 -12.57 -16.84
C VAL A 23 35.63 -11.15 -17.34
N THR A 24 34.95 -10.77 -18.43
CA THR A 24 35.12 -9.47 -19.09
C THR A 24 34.78 -8.30 -18.18
N ASN A 25 33.68 -8.43 -17.44
CA ASN A 25 33.19 -7.38 -16.53
C ASN A 25 33.67 -7.55 -15.09
N ASN A 26 34.53 -8.55 -14.84
CA ASN A 26 35.03 -8.86 -13.50
C ASN A 26 33.90 -9.00 -12.47
N TYR A 27 32.83 -9.71 -12.81
CA TYR A 27 31.75 -10.01 -11.86
C TYR A 27 32.21 -11.08 -10.86
N PRO A 28 31.90 -10.97 -9.55
CA PRO A 28 32.11 -12.07 -8.62
C PRO A 28 31.27 -13.29 -9.08
N ASP A 29 31.93 -14.37 -9.50
CA ASP A 29 31.27 -15.56 -10.02
C ASP A 29 30.48 -16.32 -8.96
N LYS A 30 30.97 -16.33 -7.72
CA LYS A 30 30.30 -17.00 -6.61
C LYS A 30 28.99 -16.30 -6.27
N ILE A 31 27.88 -17.02 -6.37
CA ILE A 31 26.56 -16.57 -5.94
C ILE A 31 26.42 -16.77 -4.43
N SER A 32 26.33 -15.67 -3.69
CA SER A 32 26.17 -15.71 -2.23
C SER A 32 24.74 -16.10 -1.84
N VAL A 33 23.74 -15.50 -2.47
CA VAL A 33 22.32 -15.78 -2.19
C VAL A 33 21.53 -15.85 -3.50
N ALA A 34 20.65 -16.81 -3.58
CA ALA A 34 19.63 -16.96 -4.63
C ALA A 34 18.24 -16.79 -4.02
N LEU A 35 17.38 -16.00 -4.66
CA LEU A 35 16.06 -15.65 -4.13
C LEU A 35 14.99 -15.89 -5.20
N ILE A 36 14.00 -16.72 -4.91
CA ILE A 36 12.83 -16.89 -5.77
C ILE A 36 11.56 -16.35 -5.13
N GLY A 37 10.63 -15.92 -5.97
CA GLY A 37 9.34 -15.39 -5.54
C GLY A 37 9.35 -13.88 -5.35
N SER A 38 8.19 -13.39 -5.24
CA SER A 38 7.75 -12.03 -4.91
C SER A 38 6.24 -12.01 -5.19
N CYS A 39 5.55 -10.88 -5.12
CA CYS A 39 4.15 -10.80 -5.56
C CYS A 39 3.96 -10.99 -7.08
N THR A 40 5.03 -10.93 -7.87
CA THR A 40 4.97 -10.98 -9.35
C THR A 40 5.40 -12.34 -9.91
N ASN A 41 6.52 -12.89 -9.43
CA ASN A 41 7.14 -14.10 -9.97
C ASN A 41 7.16 -15.23 -8.92
N SER A 42 5.98 -15.66 -8.51
CA SER A 42 5.74 -16.76 -7.58
C SER A 42 4.31 -17.27 -7.71
N SER A 43 3.85 -17.41 -8.97
CA SER A 43 2.65 -18.15 -9.30
C SER A 43 2.82 -19.63 -8.90
N TYR A 44 1.74 -20.38 -8.97
CA TYR A 44 1.82 -21.82 -8.75
C TYR A 44 2.79 -22.46 -9.74
N GLU A 45 2.72 -22.09 -11.01
CA GLU A 45 3.61 -22.56 -12.07
C GLU A 45 5.08 -22.24 -11.81
N ASP A 46 5.39 -20.97 -11.45
CA ASP A 46 6.77 -20.53 -11.14
C ASP A 46 7.40 -21.39 -10.03
N ILE A 47 6.62 -21.65 -8.98
CA ILE A 47 7.08 -22.45 -7.85
C ILE A 47 7.16 -23.95 -8.22
N ASP A 48 6.22 -24.46 -9.03
CA ASP A 48 6.25 -25.88 -9.42
C ASP A 48 7.42 -26.18 -10.37
N ARG A 49 7.74 -25.29 -11.32
CA ARG A 49 8.95 -25.38 -12.17
C ARG A 49 10.22 -25.35 -11.32
N SER A 50 10.31 -24.47 -10.35
CA SER A 50 11.44 -24.40 -9.42
C SER A 50 11.55 -25.67 -8.56
N ALA A 51 10.42 -26.20 -8.08
CA ALA A 51 10.37 -27.45 -7.35
C ALA A 51 10.72 -28.66 -8.21
N ASN A 52 10.42 -28.63 -9.52
CA ASN A 52 10.85 -29.68 -10.46
C ASN A 52 12.38 -29.72 -10.57
N ILE A 53 13.05 -28.58 -10.73
CA ILE A 53 14.53 -28.50 -10.72
C ILE A 53 15.08 -29.02 -9.36
N ALA A 54 14.48 -28.62 -8.24
CA ALA A 54 14.90 -29.09 -6.92
C ALA A 54 14.73 -30.61 -6.74
N ARG A 55 13.64 -31.21 -7.25
CA ARG A 55 13.42 -32.67 -7.26
C ARG A 55 14.49 -33.40 -8.07
N GLN A 56 14.80 -32.88 -9.26
CA GLN A 56 15.86 -33.45 -10.08
C GLN A 56 17.22 -33.38 -9.36
N ALA A 57 17.54 -32.24 -8.74
CA ALA A 57 18.76 -32.08 -7.97
C ALA A 57 18.85 -33.09 -6.81
N LEU A 58 17.80 -33.19 -5.99
CA LEU A 58 17.75 -34.10 -4.85
C LEU A 58 17.89 -35.57 -5.28
N SER A 59 17.22 -35.98 -6.38
CA SER A 59 17.32 -37.35 -6.89
C SER A 59 18.73 -37.68 -7.44
N LYS A 60 19.52 -36.67 -7.78
CA LYS A 60 20.89 -36.80 -8.28
C LYS A 60 21.95 -36.49 -7.21
N GLY A 61 21.56 -36.40 -5.93
CA GLY A 61 22.48 -36.14 -4.81
C GLY A 61 23.02 -34.71 -4.78
N LEU A 62 22.23 -33.74 -5.25
CA LEU A 62 22.60 -32.32 -5.28
C LEU A 62 21.72 -31.49 -4.36
N LYS A 63 22.27 -30.42 -3.80
CA LYS A 63 21.56 -29.41 -3.01
C LYS A 63 22.01 -28.01 -3.42
N ALA A 64 21.32 -26.99 -2.93
CA ALA A 64 21.73 -25.61 -3.14
C ALA A 64 23.09 -25.35 -2.49
N LYS A 65 24.05 -24.82 -3.29
CA LYS A 65 25.35 -24.35 -2.79
C LYS A 65 25.31 -22.88 -2.36
N SER A 66 24.41 -22.09 -2.94
CA SER A 66 24.10 -20.75 -2.46
C SER A 66 23.06 -20.77 -1.38
N GLU A 67 23.04 -19.78 -0.49
CA GLU A 67 21.88 -19.58 0.40
C GLU A 67 20.62 -19.38 -0.45
N PHE A 68 19.59 -20.20 -0.25
CA PHE A 68 18.40 -20.19 -1.11
C PHE A 68 17.17 -19.72 -0.35
N LYS A 69 16.55 -18.64 -0.79
CA LYS A 69 15.40 -18.01 -0.14
C LYS A 69 14.16 -18.05 -1.03
N ILE A 70 13.02 -18.33 -0.43
CA ILE A 70 11.74 -18.50 -1.12
C ILE A 70 10.71 -17.56 -0.52
N THR A 71 10.08 -16.72 -1.35
CA THR A 71 8.96 -15.87 -0.93
C THR A 71 7.72 -16.23 -1.73
N PRO A 72 6.75 -17.00 -1.18
CA PRO A 72 5.50 -17.28 -1.86
C PRO A 72 4.71 -15.99 -2.18
N GLY A 73 3.96 -15.99 -3.28
CA GLY A 73 3.26 -14.79 -3.78
C GLY A 73 2.10 -14.32 -2.90
N SER A 74 1.48 -15.25 -2.19
CA SER A 74 0.40 -14.98 -1.24
C SER A 74 0.27 -16.12 -0.25
N GLU A 75 -0.48 -15.90 0.82
CA GLU A 75 -0.78 -16.97 1.78
C GLU A 75 -1.57 -18.11 1.14
N GLN A 76 -2.43 -17.82 0.17
CA GLN A 76 -3.16 -18.84 -0.58
C GLN A 76 -2.21 -19.72 -1.43
N VAL A 77 -1.27 -19.09 -2.14
CA VAL A 77 -0.24 -19.84 -2.89
C VAL A 77 0.62 -20.65 -1.93
N ARG A 78 1.09 -20.07 -0.80
CA ARG A 78 1.87 -20.79 0.21
C ARG A 78 1.16 -22.05 0.71
N ALA A 79 -0.12 -21.92 1.10
CA ALA A 79 -0.90 -23.05 1.59
C ALA A 79 -1.13 -24.11 0.50
N THR A 80 -1.28 -23.68 -0.75
CA THR A 80 -1.47 -24.59 -1.89
C THR A 80 -0.20 -25.39 -2.17
N ILE A 81 0.96 -24.73 -2.27
CA ILE A 81 2.25 -25.40 -2.54
C ILE A 81 2.75 -26.22 -1.34
N GLU A 82 2.32 -25.88 -0.11
CA GLU A 82 2.54 -26.70 1.09
C GLU A 82 1.73 -28.01 1.00
N ARG A 83 0.44 -27.93 0.68
CA ARG A 83 -0.45 -29.08 0.48
C ARG A 83 0.02 -29.99 -0.65
N ASP A 84 0.52 -29.42 -1.74
CA ASP A 84 0.88 -30.14 -2.97
C ASP A 84 2.35 -30.63 -2.97
N GLY A 85 3.13 -30.29 -1.92
CA GLY A 85 4.47 -30.82 -1.66
C GLY A 85 5.63 -30.03 -2.28
N GLN A 86 5.38 -29.00 -3.10
CA GLN A 86 6.45 -28.18 -3.70
C GLN A 86 7.28 -27.49 -2.62
N LEU A 87 6.63 -26.95 -1.58
CA LEU A 87 7.32 -26.25 -0.49
C LEU A 87 8.21 -27.17 0.31
N GLN A 88 7.80 -28.42 0.54
CA GLN A 88 8.61 -29.44 1.19
C GLN A 88 9.86 -29.75 0.35
N THR A 89 9.69 -30.01 -0.95
CA THR A 89 10.79 -30.28 -1.88
C THR A 89 11.83 -29.16 -1.87
N LEU A 90 11.38 -27.89 -1.97
CA LEU A 90 12.26 -26.74 -1.97
C LEU A 90 12.99 -26.55 -0.62
N THR A 91 12.36 -26.91 0.49
CA THR A 91 12.97 -26.85 1.81
C THR A 91 14.02 -27.97 1.99
N GLU A 92 13.73 -29.19 1.55
CA GLU A 92 14.68 -30.32 1.56
C GLU A 92 15.91 -30.03 0.66
N PHE A 93 15.68 -29.30 -0.43
CA PHE A 93 16.74 -28.82 -1.33
C PHE A 93 17.68 -27.79 -0.66
N GLY A 94 17.29 -27.19 0.45
CA GLY A 94 18.07 -26.18 1.20
C GLY A 94 17.41 -24.80 1.23
N GLY A 95 16.17 -24.68 0.77
CA GLY A 95 15.45 -23.43 0.73
C GLY A 95 14.91 -22.96 2.08
N GLN A 96 15.07 -21.69 2.38
CA GLN A 96 14.46 -21.02 3.53
C GLN A 96 13.23 -20.22 3.08
N VAL A 97 12.08 -20.58 3.61
CA VAL A 97 10.82 -19.88 3.33
C VAL A 97 10.73 -18.60 4.13
N LEU A 98 10.56 -17.48 3.43
CA LEU A 98 10.37 -16.16 4.03
C LEU A 98 8.88 -15.84 4.20
N ALA A 99 8.58 -14.83 5.02
CA ALA A 99 7.23 -14.29 5.11
C ALA A 99 6.75 -13.72 3.77
N ASN A 100 5.46 -13.80 3.50
CA ASN A 100 4.82 -13.26 2.29
C ASN A 100 4.80 -11.72 2.32
N ALA A 101 5.97 -11.12 2.21
CA ALA A 101 6.19 -9.68 2.28
C ALA A 101 7.26 -9.25 1.27
N CYS A 102 7.28 -7.96 0.94
CA CYS A 102 8.22 -7.43 -0.04
C CYS A 102 9.70 -7.60 0.36
N GLY A 103 10.05 -7.52 1.66
CA GLY A 103 11.38 -7.83 2.18
C GLY A 103 12.56 -7.46 1.28
N PRO A 104 13.34 -8.46 0.82
CA PRO A 104 14.49 -8.24 -0.07
C PRO A 104 14.11 -7.55 -1.40
N CYS A 105 12.91 -7.76 -1.92
CA CYS A 105 12.47 -7.15 -3.18
C CYS A 105 12.45 -5.62 -3.17
N ILE A 106 12.35 -4.98 -1.98
CA ILE A 106 12.27 -3.51 -1.84
C ILE A 106 13.35 -2.92 -0.92
N GLY A 107 14.44 -3.63 -0.66
CA GLY A 107 15.51 -3.12 0.19
C GLY A 107 15.24 -3.19 1.69
N MET A 108 14.24 -3.95 2.12
CA MET A 108 13.97 -4.23 3.53
C MET A 108 14.63 -5.54 3.98
N TRP A 109 15.88 -5.70 3.63
CA TRP A 109 16.68 -6.88 3.93
C TRP A 109 18.03 -6.47 4.50
N LYS A 110 18.29 -6.83 5.74
CA LYS A 110 19.59 -6.65 6.37
C LYS A 110 20.35 -7.97 6.30
N ARG A 111 21.37 -8.00 5.49
CA ARG A 111 22.31 -9.12 5.41
C ARG A 111 23.29 -9.05 6.59
N MET A 112 23.59 -10.22 7.14
CA MET A 112 24.53 -10.36 8.25
C MET A 112 25.83 -11.08 7.82
N ASP A 113 25.86 -11.58 6.60
CA ASP A 113 26.94 -12.36 5.99
C ASP A 113 27.95 -11.51 5.24
N ILE A 114 27.64 -10.24 4.97
CA ILE A 114 28.51 -9.28 4.26
C ILE A 114 28.59 -7.95 4.99
N LYS A 115 29.65 -7.20 4.71
CA LYS A 115 29.82 -5.81 5.15
C LYS A 115 29.34 -4.83 4.08
N THR A 116 28.94 -3.63 4.47
CA THR A 116 28.63 -2.57 3.50
C THR A 116 29.87 -2.21 2.70
N GLY A 117 29.77 -2.16 1.38
CA GLY A 117 30.88 -1.97 0.45
C GLY A 117 31.60 -3.27 0.06
N GLU A 118 31.19 -4.42 0.58
CA GLU A 118 31.73 -5.70 0.16
C GLU A 118 31.05 -6.16 -1.15
N ARG A 119 31.88 -6.39 -2.16
CA ARG A 119 31.43 -6.77 -3.50
C ARG A 119 31.00 -8.24 -3.51
N ASN A 120 29.76 -8.48 -3.94
CA ASN A 120 29.20 -9.83 -3.97
C ASN A 120 28.10 -9.94 -5.05
N THR A 121 27.78 -11.18 -5.44
CA THR A 121 26.72 -11.50 -6.40
C THR A 121 25.54 -12.16 -5.74
N ILE A 122 24.34 -11.69 -6.08
CA ILE A 122 23.07 -12.36 -5.80
C ILE A 122 22.29 -12.57 -7.10
N VAL A 123 21.50 -13.63 -7.16
CA VAL A 123 20.54 -13.87 -8.26
C VAL A 123 19.12 -13.92 -7.69
N ASN A 124 18.17 -13.38 -8.41
CA ASN A 124 16.80 -13.35 -7.93
C ASN A 124 15.77 -13.35 -9.08
N SER A 125 14.52 -13.66 -8.77
CA SER A 125 13.40 -13.60 -9.71
C SER A 125 12.51 -12.37 -9.49
N PHE A 126 13.06 -11.26 -9.01
CA PHE A 126 12.30 -10.04 -8.75
C PHE A 126 12.00 -9.27 -10.05
N ASN A 127 11.15 -8.28 -9.95
CA ASN A 127 10.69 -7.49 -11.10
C ASN A 127 11.43 -6.14 -11.28
N ARG A 128 12.49 -5.89 -10.51
CA ARG A 128 13.25 -4.64 -10.56
C ARG A 128 14.70 -4.86 -10.21
N ASN A 129 15.57 -4.09 -10.88
CA ASN A 129 16.98 -4.11 -10.63
C ASN A 129 17.57 -2.68 -10.71
N PHE A 130 18.25 -2.26 -9.66
CA PHE A 130 19.09 -1.06 -9.59
C PHE A 130 20.00 -1.14 -8.36
N ALA A 131 21.05 -0.34 -8.31
CA ALA A 131 22.00 -0.34 -7.20
C ALA A 131 21.31 -0.17 -5.84
N LYS A 132 21.75 -0.91 -4.83
CA LYS A 132 21.19 -0.91 -3.46
C LYS A 132 19.77 -1.47 -3.33
N ARG A 133 19.19 -2.01 -4.40
CA ARG A 133 17.75 -2.40 -4.42
C ARG A 133 17.38 -3.41 -3.36
N ASN A 134 18.21 -4.40 -3.09
CA ASN A 134 17.83 -5.58 -2.30
C ASN A 134 18.23 -5.46 -0.81
N ASP A 135 19.51 -5.14 -0.55
CA ASP A 135 20.13 -5.16 0.77
C ASP A 135 20.74 -3.81 1.21
N ASN A 136 20.53 -2.77 0.42
CA ASN A 136 21.10 -1.43 0.60
C ASN A 136 22.64 -1.36 0.46
N ASN A 137 23.33 -2.44 0.09
CA ASN A 137 24.74 -2.42 -0.21
C ASN A 137 24.96 -1.94 -1.67
N PRO A 138 25.80 -0.90 -1.92
CA PRO A 138 26.04 -0.39 -3.27
C PRO A 138 26.79 -1.41 -4.16
N ASP A 139 27.54 -2.32 -3.54
CA ASP A 139 28.43 -3.27 -4.21
C ASP A 139 27.85 -4.69 -4.31
N THR A 140 26.56 -4.85 -3.99
CA THR A 140 25.83 -6.08 -4.31
C THR A 140 25.39 -6.06 -5.78
N LEU A 141 26.00 -6.93 -6.57
CA LEU A 141 25.64 -7.16 -7.96
C LEU A 141 24.41 -8.08 -7.98
N SER A 142 23.25 -7.48 -8.24
CA SER A 142 22.00 -8.19 -8.32
C SER A 142 21.67 -8.52 -9.77
N PHE A 143 21.43 -9.81 -10.05
CA PHE A 143 20.99 -10.29 -11.36
C PHE A 143 19.58 -10.84 -11.25
N VAL A 144 18.78 -10.62 -12.30
CA VAL A 144 17.37 -11.02 -12.36
C VAL A 144 17.18 -12.06 -13.45
N ALA A 145 16.56 -13.19 -13.10
CA ALA A 145 16.24 -14.28 -14.04
C ALA A 145 14.89 -14.93 -13.64
N SER A 146 14.44 -15.89 -14.44
CA SER A 146 13.25 -16.67 -14.11
C SER A 146 13.47 -17.54 -12.86
N PRO A 147 12.41 -17.89 -12.08
CA PRO A 147 12.55 -18.65 -10.84
C PRO A 147 13.28 -19.98 -11.01
N GLU A 148 13.00 -20.73 -12.08
CA GLU A 148 13.67 -22.00 -12.37
C GLU A 148 15.16 -21.80 -12.70
N LEU A 149 15.52 -20.74 -13.44
CA LEU A 149 16.93 -20.45 -13.73
C LEU A 149 17.68 -20.04 -12.45
N VAL A 150 17.07 -19.22 -11.60
CA VAL A 150 17.62 -18.87 -10.28
C VAL A 150 17.84 -20.12 -9.43
N THR A 151 16.92 -21.09 -9.48
CA THR A 151 17.04 -22.36 -8.76
C THR A 151 18.20 -23.21 -9.31
N ALA A 152 18.35 -23.30 -10.62
CA ALA A 152 19.47 -24.01 -11.26
C ALA A 152 20.83 -23.37 -10.90
N LEU A 153 20.91 -22.04 -10.93
CA LEU A 153 22.10 -21.29 -10.52
C LEU A 153 22.42 -21.46 -9.03
N ALA A 154 21.40 -21.63 -8.17
CA ALA A 154 21.62 -21.91 -6.75
C ALA A 154 22.31 -23.27 -6.51
N ILE A 155 22.05 -24.27 -7.36
CA ILE A 155 22.70 -25.60 -7.28
C ILE A 155 24.19 -25.47 -7.61
N SER A 156 24.53 -24.75 -8.67
CA SER A 156 25.92 -24.56 -9.08
C SER A 156 26.70 -23.67 -8.12
N GLY A 157 26.06 -22.65 -7.58
CA GLY A 157 26.68 -21.59 -6.79
C GLY A 157 27.53 -20.62 -7.63
N SER A 158 27.47 -20.70 -8.96
CA SER A 158 28.28 -19.96 -9.93
C SER A 158 27.41 -19.22 -10.93
N LEU A 159 27.70 -17.95 -11.17
CA LEU A 159 27.03 -17.12 -12.16
C LEU A 159 27.39 -17.55 -13.59
N SER A 160 28.57 -18.14 -13.79
CA SER A 160 29.06 -18.64 -15.07
C SER A 160 28.42 -19.97 -15.51
N PHE A 161 27.58 -20.58 -14.68
CA PHE A 161 26.96 -21.88 -14.97
C PHE A 161 25.86 -21.74 -16.03
N ASN A 162 25.97 -22.56 -17.09
CA ASN A 162 24.93 -22.68 -18.09
C ASN A 162 24.19 -24.02 -17.93
N PRO A 163 22.95 -24.04 -17.41
CA PRO A 163 22.20 -25.30 -17.19
C PRO A 163 21.84 -26.05 -18.49
N GLU A 164 21.94 -25.41 -19.66
CA GLU A 164 21.67 -26.07 -20.95
C GLU A 164 22.83 -26.96 -21.40
N THR A 165 24.07 -26.58 -21.07
CA THR A 165 25.27 -27.26 -21.59
C THR A 165 26.15 -27.89 -20.51
N ASP A 166 26.19 -27.29 -19.32
CA ASP A 166 27.15 -27.66 -18.29
C ASP A 166 26.66 -28.83 -17.43
N TYR A 167 27.61 -29.53 -16.83
CA TYR A 167 27.37 -30.60 -15.87
C TYR A 167 27.63 -30.11 -14.45
N LEU A 168 26.88 -30.64 -13.52
CA LEU A 168 27.10 -30.49 -12.08
C LEU A 168 27.80 -31.74 -11.56
N VAL A 169 28.55 -31.60 -10.47
CA VAL A 169 29.18 -32.73 -9.81
C VAL A 169 28.47 -32.97 -8.48
N ASN A 170 27.96 -34.19 -8.29
CA ASN A 170 27.27 -34.59 -7.07
C ASN A 170 28.26 -35.01 -5.95
N GLU A 171 27.75 -35.37 -4.78
CA GLU A 171 28.56 -35.79 -3.62
C GLU A 171 29.40 -37.06 -3.89
N ASN A 172 29.01 -37.90 -4.85
CA ASN A 172 29.73 -39.10 -5.26
C ASN A 172 30.83 -38.83 -6.33
N GLY A 173 30.97 -37.58 -6.80
CA GLY A 173 31.88 -37.22 -7.87
C GLY A 173 31.33 -37.46 -9.29
N GLU A 174 30.07 -37.79 -9.43
CA GLU A 174 29.44 -38.09 -10.72
C GLU A 174 29.00 -36.79 -11.42
N GLN A 175 29.24 -36.72 -12.73
CA GLN A 175 28.73 -35.64 -13.56
C GLN A 175 27.25 -35.85 -13.86
N VAL A 176 26.43 -34.90 -13.46
CA VAL A 176 24.97 -34.93 -13.65
C VAL A 176 24.49 -33.70 -14.39
N LYS A 177 23.49 -33.86 -15.24
CA LYS A 177 22.85 -32.76 -15.98
C LYS A 177 21.41 -32.60 -15.53
N LEU A 178 20.93 -31.37 -15.53
CA LEU A 178 19.52 -31.04 -15.27
C LEU A 178 18.74 -31.09 -16.59
N ASP A 179 17.54 -31.59 -16.54
CA ASP A 179 16.59 -31.56 -17.63
C ASP A 179 15.76 -30.26 -17.58
N SER A 180 15.18 -29.88 -18.72
CA SER A 180 14.27 -28.71 -18.76
C SER A 180 13.11 -28.91 -17.79
N PRO A 181 12.82 -27.93 -16.91
CA PRO A 181 11.74 -28.06 -15.97
C PRO A 181 10.38 -27.93 -16.61
N PHE A 182 9.42 -28.66 -16.10
CA PHE A 182 8.00 -28.46 -16.34
C PHE A 182 7.31 -28.08 -15.04
N GLY A 183 6.13 -27.48 -15.13
CA GLY A 183 5.28 -27.15 -14.00
C GLY A 183 3.84 -26.98 -14.44
N ASP A 184 2.92 -27.34 -13.57
CA ASP A 184 1.50 -27.15 -13.79
C ASP A 184 1.14 -25.67 -13.71
N GLU A 185 0.42 -25.16 -14.69
CA GLU A 185 -0.04 -23.75 -14.70
C GLU A 185 -0.97 -23.46 -13.52
N LEU A 186 -1.82 -24.42 -13.17
CA LEU A 186 -2.79 -24.32 -12.10
C LEU A 186 -2.81 -25.60 -11.24
N PRO A 187 -3.06 -25.50 -9.93
CA PRO A 187 -3.15 -26.68 -9.09
C PRO A 187 -4.35 -27.54 -9.49
N SER A 188 -4.11 -28.82 -9.78
CA SER A 188 -5.13 -29.78 -10.24
C SER A 188 -6.32 -29.94 -9.26
N ARG A 189 -6.07 -29.72 -7.95
CA ARG A 189 -7.08 -29.74 -6.88
C ARG A 189 -7.65 -28.35 -6.55
N GLY A 190 -7.38 -27.35 -7.40
CA GLY A 190 -7.69 -25.95 -7.13
C GLY A 190 -6.84 -25.37 -5.99
N PHE A 191 -6.94 -24.05 -5.78
CA PHE A 191 -6.22 -23.36 -4.72
C PHE A 191 -6.78 -23.72 -3.34
N GLU A 192 -5.87 -23.84 -2.35
CA GLU A 192 -6.24 -24.08 -0.96
C GLU A 192 -6.99 -22.87 -0.39
N LYS A 193 -8.01 -23.16 0.41
CA LYS A 193 -8.80 -22.16 1.14
C LYS A 193 -8.33 -22.08 2.59
N ASP A 194 -7.04 -21.90 2.80
CA ASP A 194 -6.49 -21.78 4.13
C ASP A 194 -6.89 -20.47 4.79
N THR A 195 -7.51 -20.57 5.95
CA THR A 195 -7.88 -19.43 6.79
C THR A 195 -6.96 -19.22 7.99
N LYS A 196 -5.91 -20.05 8.17
CA LYS A 196 -5.00 -19.98 9.32
C LYS A 196 -4.30 -18.64 9.46
N GLY A 197 -3.96 -17.99 8.33
CA GLY A 197 -3.36 -16.66 8.30
C GLY A 197 -4.38 -15.50 8.38
N TYR A 198 -5.70 -15.79 8.34
CA TYR A 198 -6.72 -14.76 8.35
C TYR A 198 -7.19 -14.45 9.77
N LEU A 199 -6.90 -13.23 10.22
CA LEU A 199 -7.44 -12.69 11.47
C LEU A 199 -8.68 -11.84 11.15
N ALA A 200 -9.86 -12.37 11.48
CA ALA A 200 -11.10 -11.64 11.28
C ALA A 200 -11.11 -10.33 12.09
N PRO A 201 -11.58 -9.21 11.50
CA PRO A 201 -11.71 -7.97 12.24
C PRO A 201 -12.71 -8.13 13.39
N SER A 202 -12.43 -7.47 14.51
CA SER A 202 -13.36 -7.45 15.65
C SER A 202 -14.71 -6.91 15.21
N SER A 203 -15.80 -7.57 15.61
CA SER A 203 -17.19 -7.10 15.37
C SER A 203 -17.46 -5.71 15.96
N ASN A 204 -16.68 -5.29 16.96
CA ASN A 204 -16.71 -3.98 17.60
C ASN A 204 -15.61 -3.03 17.13
N GLY A 205 -14.84 -3.39 16.10
CA GLY A 205 -13.69 -2.61 15.60
C GLY A 205 -14.01 -1.15 15.26
N PHE A 206 -15.23 -0.87 14.81
CA PHE A 206 -15.71 0.50 14.55
C PHE A 206 -15.80 1.41 15.80
N ARG A 207 -15.67 0.85 17.01
CA ARG A 207 -15.62 1.59 18.29
C ARG A 207 -14.19 1.79 18.79
N THR A 208 -13.21 1.21 18.11
CA THR A 208 -11.80 1.35 18.49
C THR A 208 -11.34 2.76 18.17
N GLU A 209 -10.90 3.48 19.18
CA GLU A 209 -10.26 4.78 19.03
C GLU A 209 -8.78 4.56 18.66
N VAL A 210 -8.35 5.11 17.54
CA VAL A 210 -6.95 5.09 17.14
C VAL A 210 -6.23 6.24 17.85
N LYS A 211 -5.30 5.90 18.77
CA LYS A 211 -4.51 6.88 19.51
C LYS A 211 -3.08 6.89 18.96
N ILE A 212 -2.66 8.05 18.48
CA ILE A 212 -1.30 8.30 18.01
C ILE A 212 -0.68 9.34 18.95
N ASN A 213 0.57 9.11 19.35
CA ASN A 213 1.32 10.12 20.09
C ASN A 213 1.50 11.36 19.17
N PRO A 214 1.04 12.56 19.57
CA PRO A 214 1.21 13.80 18.79
C PRO A 214 2.69 14.11 18.45
N GLU A 215 3.61 13.71 19.31
CA GLU A 215 5.07 13.87 19.13
C GLU A 215 5.68 12.81 18.17
N SER A 216 4.88 11.90 17.62
CA SER A 216 5.40 10.85 16.76
C SER A 216 5.92 11.43 15.45
N SER A 217 7.19 11.20 15.12
CA SER A 217 7.76 11.53 13.81
C SER A 217 7.40 10.52 12.72
N ARG A 218 6.85 9.34 13.09
CA ARG A 218 6.59 8.21 12.16
C ARG A 218 5.12 7.99 11.86
N LEU A 219 4.22 8.43 12.72
CA LEU A 219 2.78 8.23 12.60
C LEU A 219 2.06 9.58 12.75
N GLN A 220 1.06 9.80 11.92
CA GLN A 220 0.20 10.98 11.93
C GLN A 220 -1.26 10.55 11.77
N LEU A 221 -2.14 11.10 12.58
CA LEU A 221 -3.58 10.97 12.33
C LEU A 221 -3.95 11.88 11.16
N MET A 222 -4.44 11.30 10.07
CA MET A 222 -4.82 12.05 8.89
C MET A 222 -6.29 12.44 8.93
N GLU A 223 -6.55 13.70 8.59
CA GLU A 223 -7.89 14.15 8.29
C GLU A 223 -8.26 13.79 6.84
N PRO A 224 -9.53 13.43 6.59
CA PRO A 224 -10.01 13.18 5.24
C PRO A 224 -9.85 14.42 4.35
N PHE A 225 -9.43 14.23 3.11
CA PHE A 225 -9.35 15.33 2.14
C PHE A 225 -10.74 15.94 1.90
N LYS A 226 -10.78 17.26 1.73
CA LYS A 226 -12.04 17.97 1.47
C LYS A 226 -12.68 17.51 0.15
N PRO A 227 -14.01 17.31 0.11
CA PRO A 227 -14.73 17.08 -1.13
C PRO A 227 -14.55 18.25 -2.12
N TRP A 228 -14.77 17.99 -3.40
CA TRP A 228 -14.87 19.05 -4.40
C TRP A 228 -16.04 19.99 -4.05
N ASP A 229 -15.83 21.28 -4.18
CA ASP A 229 -16.77 22.33 -3.80
C ASP A 229 -17.79 22.70 -4.90
N GLY A 230 -17.72 22.00 -6.05
CA GLY A 230 -18.61 22.25 -7.18
C GLY A 230 -18.15 23.38 -8.10
N LYS A 231 -16.96 23.92 -7.95
CA LYS A 231 -16.43 25.02 -8.74
C LYS A 231 -15.32 24.57 -9.69
N ASP A 232 -15.14 25.33 -10.74
CA ASP A 232 -13.97 25.24 -11.60
C ASP A 232 -12.70 25.66 -10.84
N LEU A 233 -11.53 25.28 -11.36
CA LEU A 233 -10.24 25.62 -10.80
C LEU A 233 -9.71 26.84 -11.55
N ILE A 234 -9.63 28.01 -10.91
CA ILE A 234 -9.34 29.26 -11.57
C ILE A 234 -8.00 29.82 -11.08
N ASP A 235 -7.19 30.28 -12.03
CA ASP A 235 -5.93 31.02 -11.85
C ASP A 235 -4.95 30.30 -10.87
N LEU A 236 -4.85 28.98 -10.97
CA LEU A 236 -3.91 28.21 -10.17
C LEU A 236 -2.48 28.39 -10.69
N PRO A 237 -1.49 28.57 -9.80
CA PRO A 237 -0.09 28.61 -10.19
C PRO A 237 0.38 27.24 -10.73
N LEU A 238 1.24 27.27 -11.75
CA LEU A 238 2.07 26.13 -12.12
C LEU A 238 3.12 25.91 -11.02
N LEU A 239 3.08 24.74 -10.35
CA LEU A 239 4.10 24.42 -9.35
C LEU A 239 5.40 23.94 -10.00
N LEU A 240 5.27 23.07 -11.00
CA LEU A 240 6.40 22.44 -11.68
C LEU A 240 5.98 21.99 -13.08
N LYS A 241 6.83 22.25 -14.08
CA LYS A 241 6.81 21.55 -15.37
C LYS A 241 7.97 20.57 -15.38
N ALA A 242 7.67 19.28 -15.31
CA ALA A 242 8.67 18.22 -15.27
C ALA A 242 9.10 17.85 -16.70
N LYS A 243 10.42 17.81 -16.96
CA LYS A 243 11.02 17.47 -18.24
C LYS A 243 11.37 15.99 -18.28
N GLY A 244 10.97 15.30 -19.35
CA GLY A 244 11.32 13.92 -19.60
C GLY A 244 10.77 12.95 -18.55
N LYS A 245 11.49 11.88 -18.27
CA LYS A 245 11.05 10.80 -17.39
C LYS A 245 10.85 11.26 -15.95
N CYS A 246 9.60 11.26 -15.49
CA CYS A 246 9.25 11.56 -14.10
C CYS A 246 8.63 10.31 -13.44
N THR A 247 9.46 9.49 -12.80
CA THR A 247 9.05 8.24 -12.15
C THR A 247 8.42 8.48 -10.78
N THR A 248 7.78 7.45 -10.22
CA THR A 248 7.31 7.51 -8.82
C THR A 248 8.46 7.67 -7.81
N ASP A 249 9.70 7.29 -8.17
CA ASP A 249 10.89 7.56 -7.37
C ASP A 249 11.33 9.02 -7.45
N HIS A 250 11.08 9.69 -8.56
CA HIS A 250 11.33 11.15 -8.69
C HIS A 250 10.28 11.95 -7.91
N ILE A 251 9.02 11.46 -7.84
CA ILE A 251 7.92 12.14 -7.14
C ILE A 251 8.01 11.90 -5.63
N SER A 252 8.21 10.66 -5.19
CA SER A 252 8.28 10.26 -3.78
C SER A 252 9.36 9.19 -3.61
N PRO A 253 10.63 9.59 -3.43
CA PRO A 253 11.75 8.68 -3.22
C PRO A 253 11.53 7.71 -2.07
N ALA A 254 11.98 6.47 -2.23
CA ALA A 254 11.95 5.42 -1.22
C ALA A 254 13.18 5.48 -0.28
N GLY A 255 13.69 4.33 0.11
CA GLY A 255 14.89 4.20 0.95
C GLY A 255 14.66 4.77 2.35
N ALA A 256 15.51 5.71 2.77
CA ALA A 256 15.45 6.31 4.10
C ALA A 256 14.13 7.02 4.43
N TRP A 257 13.38 7.46 3.42
CA TRP A 257 12.08 8.13 3.56
C TRP A 257 10.96 7.18 4.02
N LEU A 258 11.07 5.88 3.74
CA LEU A 258 10.05 4.89 4.11
C LEU A 258 9.80 4.79 5.62
N LYS A 259 10.71 5.28 6.46
CA LYS A 259 10.47 5.41 7.91
C LYS A 259 9.31 6.35 8.24
N PHE A 260 8.99 7.29 7.35
CA PHE A 260 7.92 8.28 7.50
C PHE A 260 6.61 7.90 6.79
N ARG A 261 6.52 6.69 6.20
CA ARG A 261 5.34 6.28 5.41
C ARG A 261 3.99 6.37 6.13
N GLY A 262 3.99 6.38 7.46
CA GLY A 262 2.81 6.59 8.29
C GLY A 262 2.59 8.05 8.74
N HIS A 263 3.45 8.99 8.30
CA HIS A 263 3.43 10.40 8.67
C HIS A 263 3.50 11.26 7.41
N LEU A 264 2.33 11.62 6.86
CA LEU A 264 2.25 12.25 5.54
C LEU A 264 2.95 13.61 5.49
N ASP A 265 2.89 14.42 6.55
CA ASP A 265 3.59 15.69 6.59
C ASP A 265 5.11 15.53 6.51
N ASN A 266 5.68 14.54 7.21
CA ASN A 266 7.12 14.31 7.16
C ASN A 266 7.58 13.68 5.85
N ILE A 267 6.84 12.71 5.30
CA ILE A 267 7.26 12.09 4.03
C ILE A 267 7.11 13.07 2.87
N SER A 268 6.15 13.98 2.90
CA SER A 268 5.96 14.96 1.83
C SER A 268 7.10 16.00 1.69
N LYS A 269 8.09 15.97 2.59
CA LYS A 269 9.35 16.72 2.43
C LYS A 269 10.23 16.15 1.32
N ASN A 270 9.93 14.96 0.80
CA ASN A 270 10.62 14.39 -0.35
C ASN A 270 9.87 14.59 -1.68
N MET A 271 8.74 15.31 -1.67
CA MET A 271 7.91 15.48 -2.86
C MET A 271 8.69 16.16 -3.99
N PHE A 272 8.78 15.47 -5.13
CA PHE A 272 9.44 15.88 -6.36
C PHE A 272 10.96 16.09 -6.28
N LEU A 273 11.66 15.56 -5.28
CA LEU A 273 13.13 15.73 -5.15
C LEU A 273 13.92 15.25 -6.38
N GLY A 274 13.42 14.29 -7.13
CA GLY A 274 14.09 13.77 -8.32
C GLY A 274 13.50 14.27 -9.64
N ALA A 275 12.45 15.09 -9.62
CA ALA A 275 11.83 15.59 -10.84
C ALA A 275 12.65 16.75 -11.43
N ILE A 276 12.96 16.68 -12.71
CA ILE A 276 13.74 17.70 -13.41
C ILE A 276 12.81 18.85 -13.80
N ASN A 277 13.11 20.07 -13.38
CA ASN A 277 12.41 21.28 -13.80
C ASN A 277 12.74 21.57 -15.26
N ALA A 278 11.71 21.71 -16.11
CA ALA A 278 11.87 21.95 -17.55
C ALA A 278 12.51 23.30 -17.88
N PHE A 279 12.39 24.28 -17.00
CA PHE A 279 12.88 25.64 -17.23
C PHE A 279 14.34 25.82 -16.79
N THR A 280 14.72 25.23 -15.66
CA THR A 280 16.06 25.39 -15.10
C THR A 280 16.99 24.19 -15.43
N GLY A 281 16.43 23.03 -15.71
CA GLY A 281 17.18 21.78 -15.88
C GLY A 281 17.61 21.13 -14.55
N ASN A 282 17.32 21.74 -13.41
CA ASN A 282 17.69 21.23 -12.10
C ASN A 282 16.63 20.28 -11.53
N ALA A 283 17.06 19.34 -10.68
CA ALA A 283 16.17 18.42 -10.00
C ALA A 283 15.68 19.02 -8.67
N GLY A 284 14.40 18.79 -8.36
CA GLY A 284 13.84 19.03 -7.03
C GLY A 284 13.56 20.49 -6.68
N GLU A 285 13.68 21.42 -7.64
CA GLU A 285 13.40 22.84 -7.40
C GLU A 285 12.22 23.37 -8.23
N ALA A 286 11.56 24.38 -7.71
CA ALA A 286 10.50 25.11 -8.37
C ALA A 286 10.56 26.59 -8.00
N LYS A 287 10.08 27.46 -8.92
CA LYS A 287 9.91 28.87 -8.67
C LYS A 287 8.64 29.13 -7.89
N ASN A 288 8.74 29.89 -6.82
CA ASN A 288 7.57 30.47 -6.18
C ASN A 288 7.13 31.70 -6.98
N GLN A 289 6.00 31.59 -7.66
CA GLN A 289 5.50 32.68 -8.55
C GLN A 289 5.15 33.98 -7.81
N PHE A 290 5.03 33.97 -6.47
CA PHE A 290 4.73 35.17 -5.67
C PHE A 290 5.98 35.87 -5.14
N THR A 291 7.06 35.11 -4.90
CA THR A 291 8.33 35.67 -4.39
C THR A 291 9.44 35.68 -5.43
N SER A 292 9.22 35.03 -6.58
CA SER A 292 10.20 34.78 -7.64
C SER A 292 11.44 33.99 -7.19
N GLU A 293 11.42 33.38 -5.99
CA GLU A 293 12.51 32.59 -5.45
C GLU A 293 12.39 31.13 -5.89
N TYR A 294 13.53 30.52 -6.19
CA TYR A 294 13.62 29.06 -6.38
C TYR A 294 13.87 28.38 -5.04
N LYS A 295 13.04 27.40 -4.72
CA LYS A 295 13.12 26.57 -3.51
C LYS A 295 12.86 25.10 -3.85
N GLN A 296 13.03 24.20 -2.87
CA GLN A 296 12.59 22.83 -3.05
C GLN A 296 11.07 22.80 -3.37
N VAL A 297 10.68 21.92 -4.28
CA VAL A 297 9.28 21.87 -4.76
C VAL A 297 8.28 21.75 -3.62
N HIS A 298 8.58 20.91 -2.61
CA HIS A 298 7.69 20.74 -1.45
C HIS A 298 7.57 22.01 -0.59
N GLU A 299 8.58 22.87 -0.56
CA GLU A 299 8.55 24.15 0.19
C GLU A 299 7.64 25.15 -0.53
N VAL A 300 7.79 25.29 -1.85
CA VAL A 300 6.90 26.12 -2.67
C VAL A 300 5.44 25.67 -2.54
N ALA A 301 5.20 24.35 -2.60
CA ALA A 301 3.86 23.79 -2.41
C ALA A 301 3.29 24.08 -1.02
N ARG A 302 4.13 24.11 0.03
CA ARG A 302 3.72 24.49 1.39
C ARG A 302 3.38 25.97 1.50
N ASP A 303 4.17 26.83 0.85
CA ASP A 303 3.90 28.27 0.78
C ASP A 303 2.53 28.53 0.15
N TYR A 304 2.21 27.87 -0.99
CA TYR A 304 0.91 27.98 -1.63
C TYR A 304 -0.23 27.45 -0.76
N LYS A 305 -0.03 26.29 -0.14
CA LYS A 305 -1.01 25.69 0.79
C LYS A 305 -1.30 26.61 2.00
N ALA A 306 -0.28 27.26 2.56
CA ALA A 306 -0.44 28.19 3.68
C ALA A 306 -1.29 29.41 3.31
N GLN A 307 -1.26 29.83 2.03
CA GLN A 307 -2.12 30.88 1.46
C GLN A 307 -3.50 30.35 1.05
N GLY A 308 -3.80 29.06 1.24
CA GLY A 308 -5.06 28.45 0.82
C GLY A 308 -5.17 28.18 -0.69
N LEU A 309 -4.07 28.31 -1.43
CA LEU A 309 -4.01 28.10 -2.86
C LEU A 309 -3.81 26.62 -3.23
N GLY A 310 -4.46 26.21 -4.31
CA GLY A 310 -4.13 24.99 -5.01
C GLY A 310 -3.08 25.25 -6.09
N TRP A 311 -2.58 24.18 -6.70
CA TRP A 311 -1.58 24.26 -7.77
C TRP A 311 -1.72 23.09 -8.76
N ILE A 312 -1.11 23.24 -9.92
CA ILE A 312 -1.06 22.24 -11.00
C ILE A 312 0.41 21.90 -11.28
N VAL A 313 0.65 20.64 -11.65
CA VAL A 313 1.93 20.17 -12.21
C VAL A 313 1.70 19.77 -13.65
N VAL A 314 2.65 20.10 -14.51
CA VAL A 314 2.71 19.62 -15.89
C VAL A 314 3.85 18.61 -16.03
N GLY A 315 3.58 17.47 -16.62
CA GLY A 315 4.54 16.39 -16.84
C GLY A 315 4.70 16.01 -18.31
N ASP A 316 5.74 15.27 -18.60
CA ASP A 316 6.06 14.76 -19.93
C ASP A 316 5.46 13.35 -20.13
N GLU A 317 6.05 12.51 -20.94
CA GLU A 317 5.58 11.16 -21.25
C GLU A 317 5.75 10.17 -20.10
N ASN A 318 4.82 9.20 -20.04
CA ASN A 318 4.83 8.08 -19.09
C ASN A 318 5.01 8.51 -17.62
N TYR A 319 4.37 9.62 -17.26
CA TYR A 319 4.48 10.22 -15.93
C TYR A 319 4.03 9.26 -14.82
N GLY A 320 4.86 9.12 -13.80
CA GLY A 320 4.60 8.24 -12.66
C GLY A 320 4.94 6.77 -12.93
N GLU A 321 5.75 6.47 -13.94
CA GLU A 321 6.31 5.14 -14.16
C GLU A 321 7.01 4.63 -12.90
N GLY A 322 7.04 3.32 -12.74
CA GLY A 322 7.77 2.73 -11.63
C GLY A 322 6.88 2.00 -10.63
N SER A 323 7.26 1.99 -9.35
CA SER A 323 6.52 1.32 -8.28
C SER A 323 5.15 1.94 -8.03
N SER A 324 4.15 1.12 -7.65
CA SER A 324 2.82 1.59 -7.28
C SER A 324 2.83 2.27 -5.90
N ARG A 325 3.42 3.46 -5.82
CA ARG A 325 3.50 4.23 -4.57
C ARG A 325 2.31 5.17 -4.44
N GLU A 326 1.44 4.88 -3.50
CA GLU A 326 0.34 5.77 -3.16
C GLU A 326 0.85 7.13 -2.64
N HIS A 327 1.99 7.18 -1.96
CA HIS A 327 2.60 8.43 -1.47
C HIS A 327 2.88 9.41 -2.61
N ALA A 328 3.31 8.93 -3.79
CA ALA A 328 3.51 9.78 -4.97
C ALA A 328 2.22 10.47 -5.47
N ALA A 329 1.04 10.02 -5.02
CA ALA A 329 -0.25 10.67 -5.26
C ALA A 329 -0.78 11.39 -4.00
N MET A 330 -0.50 10.85 -2.81
CA MET A 330 -0.97 11.42 -1.53
C MET A 330 -0.24 12.71 -1.18
N GLU A 331 1.07 12.79 -1.40
CA GLU A 331 1.89 13.95 -1.09
C GLU A 331 1.49 15.19 -1.90
N PRO A 332 1.37 15.12 -3.24
CA PRO A 332 0.81 16.21 -4.03
C PRO A 332 -0.58 16.64 -3.53
N ARG A 333 -1.48 15.69 -3.29
CA ARG A 333 -2.82 15.98 -2.78
C ARG A 333 -2.78 16.68 -1.42
N PHE A 334 -1.95 16.19 -0.51
CA PHE A 334 -1.78 16.72 0.84
C PHE A 334 -1.24 18.16 0.83
N LEU A 335 -0.31 18.46 -0.07
CA LEU A 335 0.29 19.79 -0.20
C LEU A 335 -0.52 20.76 -1.09
N GLY A 336 -1.73 20.38 -1.54
CA GLY A 336 -2.65 21.30 -2.22
C GLY A 336 -2.81 21.07 -3.71
N GLY A 337 -2.16 20.05 -4.29
CA GLY A 337 -2.28 19.68 -5.70
C GLY A 337 -3.72 19.41 -6.12
N LYS A 338 -4.12 19.95 -7.26
CA LYS A 338 -5.47 19.82 -7.85
C LYS A 338 -5.47 18.93 -9.07
N ALA A 339 -4.55 19.17 -9.99
CA ALA A 339 -4.43 18.43 -11.24
C ALA A 339 -2.96 18.14 -11.56
N ILE A 340 -2.75 17.05 -12.28
CA ILE A 340 -1.51 16.74 -12.98
C ILE A 340 -1.88 16.63 -14.47
N ILE A 341 -1.24 17.41 -15.31
CA ILE A 341 -1.48 17.44 -16.78
C ILE A 341 -0.24 16.90 -17.46
N THR A 342 -0.35 15.90 -18.32
CA THR A 342 0.82 15.25 -18.92
C THR A 342 0.58 14.90 -20.38
N LYS A 343 1.64 14.57 -21.13
CA LYS A 343 1.50 13.92 -22.44
C LYS A 343 0.92 12.52 -22.30
N SER A 344 1.40 11.73 -21.31
CA SER A 344 0.85 10.41 -20.99
C SER A 344 1.17 10.00 -19.55
N PHE A 345 0.39 9.05 -19.00
CA PHE A 345 0.55 8.50 -17.65
C PHE A 345 0.96 7.04 -17.66
N ALA A 346 1.76 6.68 -16.66
CA ALA A 346 1.80 5.30 -16.20
C ALA A 346 0.47 4.92 -15.53
N ARG A 347 -0.17 3.85 -16.00
CA ARG A 347 -1.54 3.45 -15.63
C ARG A 347 -1.81 3.36 -14.12
N ILE A 348 -0.87 2.79 -13.36
CA ILE A 348 -1.05 2.61 -11.91
C ILE A 348 -1.05 3.96 -11.21
N HIS A 349 -0.14 4.86 -11.58
CA HIS A 349 -0.03 6.18 -10.98
C HIS A 349 -1.25 7.05 -11.26
N GLU A 350 -1.74 7.04 -12.49
CA GLU A 350 -2.99 7.70 -12.87
C GLU A 350 -4.17 7.25 -11.99
N THR A 351 -4.29 5.92 -11.78
CA THR A 351 -5.32 5.37 -10.90
C THR A 351 -5.13 5.83 -9.45
N ASN A 352 -3.89 5.92 -8.96
CA ASN A 352 -3.60 6.39 -7.60
C ASN A 352 -3.96 7.87 -7.43
N LEU A 353 -3.68 8.72 -8.41
CA LEU A 353 -4.12 10.13 -8.39
C LEU A 353 -5.64 10.25 -8.31
N LYS A 354 -6.39 9.49 -9.14
CA LYS A 354 -7.86 9.43 -9.09
C LYS A 354 -8.39 9.00 -7.73
N LYS A 355 -7.78 7.99 -7.10
CA LYS A 355 -8.15 7.51 -5.76
C LYS A 355 -7.98 8.59 -4.68
N GLN A 356 -6.99 9.46 -4.82
CA GLN A 356 -6.75 10.57 -3.89
C GLN A 356 -7.61 11.81 -4.20
N GLY A 357 -8.47 11.76 -5.22
CA GLY A 357 -9.35 12.87 -5.60
C GLY A 357 -8.61 13.99 -6.32
N MET A 358 -7.51 13.68 -7.02
CA MET A 358 -6.84 14.55 -7.96
C MET A 358 -7.34 14.32 -9.38
N LEU A 359 -7.05 15.27 -10.29
CA LEU A 359 -7.37 15.21 -11.70
C LEU A 359 -6.10 14.88 -12.51
N PRO A 360 -5.82 13.60 -12.84
CA PRO A 360 -4.87 13.24 -13.88
C PRO A 360 -5.51 13.45 -15.26
N LEU A 361 -4.91 14.36 -16.04
CA LEU A 361 -5.39 14.79 -17.35
C LEU A 361 -4.27 14.69 -18.37
N THR A 362 -4.60 14.41 -19.62
CA THR A 362 -3.62 14.39 -20.72
C THR A 362 -3.94 15.45 -21.74
N PHE A 363 -2.91 16.03 -22.35
CA PHE A 363 -3.09 16.91 -23.50
C PHE A 363 -3.84 16.16 -24.62
N ALA A 364 -4.78 16.81 -25.27
CA ALA A 364 -5.39 16.29 -26.48
C ALA A 364 -4.40 16.32 -27.66
N ASP A 365 -3.60 17.37 -27.72
CA ASP A 365 -2.41 17.49 -28.58
C ASP A 365 -1.17 17.58 -27.68
N SER A 366 -0.25 16.63 -27.81
CA SER A 366 0.96 16.56 -26.99
C SER A 366 1.90 17.77 -27.16
N THR A 367 1.80 18.49 -28.28
CA THR A 367 2.58 19.72 -28.54
C THR A 367 2.17 20.89 -27.65
N ASP A 368 0.94 20.87 -27.11
CA ASP A 368 0.47 21.89 -26.16
C ASP A 368 1.28 21.94 -24.86
N TYR A 369 2.03 20.88 -24.56
CA TYR A 369 2.99 20.89 -23.47
C TYR A 369 3.98 22.08 -23.58
N ASP A 370 4.42 22.38 -24.78
CA ASP A 370 5.43 23.43 -25.00
C ASP A 370 4.88 24.83 -24.82
N LYS A 371 3.57 25.06 -24.97
CA LYS A 371 2.90 26.34 -24.73
C LYS A 371 2.91 26.82 -23.28
N ILE A 372 3.09 25.90 -22.32
CA ILE A 372 3.01 26.24 -20.89
C ILE A 372 4.36 26.76 -20.40
N LEU A 373 4.34 27.99 -19.87
CA LEU A 373 5.50 28.73 -19.37
C LEU A 373 5.55 28.72 -17.82
N GLU A 374 6.68 29.10 -17.23
CA GLU A 374 6.95 28.96 -15.80
C GLU A 374 6.01 29.79 -14.90
N ASP A 375 5.68 31.01 -15.32
CA ASP A 375 4.89 31.97 -14.54
C ASP A 375 3.38 31.97 -14.89
N ASP A 376 2.95 30.98 -15.69
CA ASP A 376 1.56 30.87 -16.13
C ASP A 376 0.57 30.64 -15.00
N LYS A 377 -0.62 31.22 -15.15
CA LYS A 377 -1.80 30.89 -14.34
C LYS A 377 -2.73 29.99 -15.14
N LEU A 378 -3.10 28.87 -14.52
CA LEU A 378 -3.82 27.79 -15.15
C LEU A 378 -5.26 27.73 -14.62
N SER A 379 -6.25 27.82 -15.53
CA SER A 379 -7.66 27.67 -15.16
C SER A 379 -8.28 26.47 -15.86
N LEU A 380 -8.72 25.47 -15.09
CA LEU A 380 -9.42 24.30 -15.60
C LEU A 380 -10.93 24.53 -15.47
N VAL A 381 -11.61 24.62 -16.61
CA VAL A 381 -13.04 24.97 -16.68
C VAL A 381 -13.88 23.82 -17.23
N GLY A 382 -15.18 23.83 -16.88
CA GLY A 382 -16.14 22.80 -17.30
C GLY A 382 -16.28 21.64 -16.32
N LEU A 383 -15.75 21.74 -15.09
CA LEU A 383 -15.83 20.69 -14.08
C LEU A 383 -17.27 20.37 -13.66
N ASN A 384 -18.20 21.31 -13.75
CA ASN A 384 -19.62 21.07 -13.47
C ASN A 384 -20.25 20.04 -14.41
N GLU A 385 -19.71 19.92 -15.62
CA GLU A 385 -20.16 19.00 -16.65
C GLU A 385 -19.32 17.71 -16.72
N PHE A 386 -18.53 17.44 -15.68
CA PHE A 386 -17.65 16.27 -15.61
C PHE A 386 -18.40 14.95 -15.82
N ALA A 387 -18.17 14.32 -16.97
CA ALA A 387 -18.74 13.05 -17.39
C ALA A 387 -17.65 12.22 -18.09
N PRO A 388 -17.78 10.89 -18.16
CA PRO A 388 -16.87 10.06 -18.97
C PRO A 388 -16.75 10.58 -20.41
N GLU A 389 -15.54 10.49 -20.97
CA GLU A 389 -15.19 10.87 -22.35
C GLU A 389 -15.34 12.37 -22.68
N ARG A 390 -15.77 13.20 -21.75
CA ARG A 390 -15.92 14.64 -21.97
C ARG A 390 -14.62 15.36 -21.67
N GLN A 391 -14.04 16.01 -22.68
CA GLN A 391 -12.83 16.82 -22.53
C GLN A 391 -13.04 18.04 -21.61
N PHE A 392 -11.95 18.48 -20.97
CA PHE A 392 -11.89 19.75 -20.27
C PHE A 392 -11.14 20.80 -21.09
N ARG A 393 -11.41 22.06 -20.80
CA ARG A 393 -10.65 23.20 -21.32
C ARG A 393 -9.72 23.72 -20.24
N LEU A 394 -8.45 23.88 -20.61
CA LEU A 394 -7.45 24.59 -19.82
C LEU A 394 -7.22 25.95 -20.45
N ILE A 395 -7.47 27.01 -19.70
CA ILE A 395 -7.11 28.35 -20.08
C ILE A 395 -5.77 28.64 -19.42
N VAL A 396 -4.77 28.94 -20.24
CA VAL A 396 -3.42 29.30 -19.82
C VAL A 396 -3.30 30.81 -19.98
N LYS A 397 -3.04 31.52 -18.89
CA LYS A 397 -2.77 32.97 -18.91
C LYS A 397 -1.29 33.19 -18.72
N HIS A 398 -0.66 33.80 -19.72
CA HIS A 398 0.75 34.15 -19.71
C HIS A 398 1.02 35.48 -19.00
N ASN A 399 2.26 35.66 -18.58
CA ASN A 399 2.67 36.85 -17.84
C ASN A 399 2.69 38.13 -18.70
N ASP A 400 2.73 38.01 -20.03
CA ASP A 400 2.61 39.10 -20.99
C ASP A 400 1.16 39.53 -21.27
N GLY A 401 0.19 38.89 -20.64
CA GLY A 401 -1.24 39.13 -20.80
C GLY A 401 -1.90 38.36 -21.93
N SER A 402 -1.15 37.59 -22.71
CA SER A 402 -1.71 36.68 -23.71
C SER A 402 -2.33 35.45 -23.06
N SER A 403 -3.11 34.68 -23.80
CA SER A 403 -3.72 33.46 -23.30
C SER A 403 -3.87 32.38 -24.39
N ASP A 404 -3.67 31.14 -24.00
CA ASP A 404 -3.94 29.97 -24.81
C ASP A 404 -5.13 29.18 -24.25
N GLU A 405 -5.88 28.52 -25.14
CA GLU A 405 -6.89 27.53 -24.79
C GLU A 405 -6.41 26.12 -25.23
N ILE A 406 -6.34 25.18 -24.30
CA ILE A 406 -5.82 23.84 -24.50
C ILE A 406 -6.91 22.84 -24.15
N MET A 407 -7.13 21.83 -25.01
CA MET A 407 -8.06 20.74 -24.72
C MET A 407 -7.37 19.59 -23.98
N LEU A 408 -8.03 19.09 -22.93
CA LEU A 408 -7.51 18.02 -22.09
C LEU A 408 -8.43 16.80 -22.11
N ASN A 409 -7.84 15.64 -22.28
CA ASN A 409 -8.49 14.33 -22.14
C ASN A 409 -8.39 13.80 -20.71
N HIS A 410 -9.27 12.84 -20.38
CA HIS A 410 -9.20 12.05 -19.17
C HIS A 410 -9.79 10.65 -19.37
N SER A 411 -9.39 9.71 -18.53
CA SER A 411 -9.86 8.33 -18.54
C SER A 411 -10.76 7.98 -17.33
N PHE A 412 -11.48 8.98 -16.76
CA PHE A 412 -12.38 8.75 -15.63
C PHE A 412 -13.67 8.04 -16.06
N ASN A 413 -14.02 6.95 -15.41
CA ASN A 413 -15.37 6.39 -15.44
C ASN A 413 -16.28 7.05 -14.39
N ALA A 414 -17.59 6.81 -14.47
CA ALA A 414 -18.58 7.40 -13.55
C ALA A 414 -18.29 7.11 -12.05
N GLY A 415 -17.75 5.92 -11.72
CA GLY A 415 -17.37 5.58 -10.36
C GLY A 415 -16.19 6.38 -9.86
N GLN A 416 -15.20 6.65 -10.72
CA GLN A 416 -14.01 7.45 -10.39
C GLN A 416 -14.33 8.95 -10.30
N ILE A 417 -15.26 9.44 -11.12
CA ILE A 417 -15.81 10.80 -10.98
C ILE A 417 -16.45 10.98 -9.59
N ALA A 418 -17.15 9.96 -9.10
CA ALA A 418 -17.69 9.99 -7.75
C ALA A 418 -16.59 10.03 -6.66
N TRP A 419 -15.39 9.42 -6.90
CA TRP A 419 -14.24 9.57 -6.00
C TRP A 419 -13.77 11.02 -5.95
N PHE A 420 -13.56 11.64 -7.11
CA PHE A 420 -13.18 13.06 -7.19
C PHE A 420 -14.15 13.96 -6.43
N LYS A 421 -15.45 13.84 -6.72
CA LYS A 421 -16.50 14.63 -6.05
C LYS A 421 -16.53 14.44 -4.53
N ALA A 422 -16.20 13.24 -4.04
CA ALA A 422 -16.13 12.95 -2.61
C ALA A 422 -14.80 13.38 -1.94
N GLY A 423 -13.82 13.86 -2.71
CA GLY A 423 -12.48 14.20 -2.21
C GLY A 423 -11.54 12.98 -2.07
N GLY A 424 -11.96 11.81 -2.57
CA GLY A 424 -11.18 10.58 -2.63
C GLY A 424 -12.02 9.31 -2.50
N ALA A 425 -11.46 8.19 -2.91
CA ALA A 425 -12.15 6.89 -2.89
C ALA A 425 -12.55 6.46 -1.47
N LEU A 426 -11.67 6.64 -0.48
CA LEU A 426 -11.95 6.30 0.92
C LEU A 426 -13.10 7.14 1.50
N ASN A 427 -13.18 8.42 1.16
CA ASN A 427 -14.26 9.30 1.57
C ASN A 427 -15.62 8.80 1.04
N LEU A 428 -15.66 8.37 -0.23
CA LEU A 428 -16.88 7.82 -0.83
C LEU A 428 -17.31 6.54 -0.11
N ILE A 429 -16.38 5.63 0.20
CA ILE A 429 -16.64 4.40 0.94
C ILE A 429 -17.20 4.72 2.33
N ALA A 430 -16.55 5.62 3.08
CA ALA A 430 -16.97 6.05 4.40
C ALA A 430 -18.39 6.65 4.38
N SER A 431 -18.71 7.47 3.36
CA SER A 431 -20.05 8.06 3.21
C SER A 431 -21.13 7.02 2.94
N LYS A 432 -20.83 5.99 2.12
CA LYS A 432 -21.75 4.87 1.85
C LYS A 432 -22.00 4.04 3.10
N GLN A 433 -20.98 3.74 3.89
CA GLN A 433 -21.11 3.00 5.15
C GLN A 433 -21.93 3.75 6.19
N LYS A 434 -21.72 5.08 6.32
CA LYS A 434 -22.55 5.92 7.20
C LYS A 434 -24.04 5.89 6.79
N LYS A 435 -24.35 5.93 5.50
CA LYS A 435 -25.73 5.83 4.98
C LYS A 435 -26.35 4.46 5.27
N GLN A 436 -25.61 3.36 5.10
CA GLN A 436 -26.08 2.01 5.39
C GLN A 436 -26.37 1.78 6.88
N THR A 437 -25.49 2.28 7.76
CA THR A 437 -25.69 2.20 9.23
C THR A 437 -26.86 3.05 9.69
N ALA A 438 -27.05 4.22 9.12
CA ALA A 438 -28.22 5.06 9.40
C ALA A 438 -29.54 4.42 8.89
N GLY A 439 -29.51 3.78 7.73
CA GLY A 439 -30.63 3.01 7.18
C GLY A 439 -31.02 1.82 8.07
N LYS A 440 -30.03 1.03 8.51
CA LYS A 440 -30.25 -0.10 9.45
C LYS A 440 -30.83 0.38 10.79
N LYS A 441 -30.31 1.49 11.36
CA LYS A 441 -30.89 2.10 12.59
C LYS A 441 -32.36 2.53 12.40
N LYS A 442 -32.72 3.13 11.25
CA LYS A 442 -34.10 3.51 10.93
C LYS A 442 -35.02 2.30 10.77
N VAL A 443 -34.54 1.21 10.17
CA VAL A 443 -35.34 -0.04 9.99
C VAL A 443 -35.57 -0.71 11.35
N VAL A 444 -34.55 -0.84 12.19
CA VAL A 444 -34.65 -1.41 13.54
C VAL A 444 -35.61 -0.58 14.40
N SER A 445 -35.47 0.76 14.37
CA SER A 445 -36.40 1.63 15.13
C SER A 445 -37.84 1.56 14.65
N LYS A 446 -38.11 1.41 13.33
CA LYS A 446 -39.43 1.18 12.78
C LYS A 446 -39.99 -0.20 13.17
N LYS A 447 -39.16 -1.25 13.18
CA LYS A 447 -39.56 -2.61 13.57
C LYS A 447 -39.92 -2.67 15.06
N VAL A 448 -39.07 -2.08 15.92
CA VAL A 448 -39.35 -1.95 17.38
C VAL A 448 -40.63 -1.15 17.63
N LYS A 449 -40.85 -0.01 16.95
CA LYS A 449 -42.12 0.76 17.08
C LYS A 449 -43.35 -0.02 16.59
N LYS A 450 -43.21 -0.88 15.56
CA LYS A 450 -44.29 -1.70 15.03
C LYS A 450 -44.62 -2.86 15.98
N GLU A 451 -43.62 -3.49 16.58
CA GLU A 451 -43.77 -4.55 17.58
C GLU A 451 -44.36 -4.03 18.89
N THR A 452 -43.93 -2.85 19.35
CA THR A 452 -44.49 -2.19 20.53
C THR A 452 -45.97 -1.80 20.31
N LYS A 453 -46.31 -1.25 19.11
CA LYS A 453 -47.72 -0.97 18.76
C LYS A 453 -48.57 -2.24 18.66
N LYS A 454 -47.99 -3.37 18.18
CA LYS A 454 -48.70 -4.66 18.10
C LYS A 454 -48.92 -5.26 19.50
N ALA A 455 -47.89 -5.17 20.38
CA ALA A 455 -47.98 -5.62 21.77
C ALA A 455 -49.02 -4.81 22.57
N VAL A 456 -49.09 -3.48 22.38
CA VAL A 456 -50.08 -2.60 23.03
C VAL A 456 -51.49 -2.91 22.51
N LYS A 457 -51.68 -3.15 21.20
CA LYS A 457 -52.98 -3.56 20.64
C LYS A 457 -53.44 -4.95 21.12
N THR A 458 -52.51 -5.90 21.34
CA THR A 458 -52.81 -7.24 21.83
C THR A 458 -53.14 -7.22 23.32
N ALA A 459 -52.48 -6.36 24.11
CA ALA A 459 -52.84 -6.12 25.51
C ALA A 459 -54.20 -5.46 25.67
N ALA A 460 -54.56 -4.49 24.81
CA ALA A 460 -55.86 -3.83 24.81
C ALA A 460 -57.01 -4.77 24.38
N LYS A 461 -56.76 -5.79 23.53
CA LYS A 461 -57.77 -6.81 23.16
C LYS A 461 -58.00 -7.89 24.23
N LYS A 462 -57.06 -8.10 25.15
CA LYS A 462 -57.18 -9.07 26.26
C LYS A 462 -57.89 -8.48 27.49
N THR A 463 -58.22 -7.18 27.51
CA THR A 463 -58.89 -6.48 28.62
C THR A 463 -60.33 -6.05 28.31
N ALA A 464 -60.96 -6.61 27.29
CA ALA A 464 -62.43 -6.41 27.09
C ALA A 464 -63.21 -7.30 28.06
N PRO A 465 -64.02 -6.76 28.95
CA PRO A 465 -64.72 -7.55 29.98
C PRO A 465 -65.88 -8.30 29.40
N LYS A 466 -65.98 -9.61 29.68
CA LYS A 466 -67.21 -10.38 29.59
C LYS A 466 -68.19 -9.84 30.65
N LYS A 467 -69.45 -9.55 30.24
CA LYS A 467 -70.53 -9.13 31.09
C LYS A 467 -70.66 -10.05 32.31
N ALA A 468 -70.51 -9.50 33.51
CA ALA A 468 -70.95 -10.13 34.74
C ALA A 468 -71.72 -9.13 35.63
N LYS A 469 -72.71 -9.66 36.29
CA LYS A 469 -73.82 -9.04 37.03
C LYS A 469 -73.37 -8.02 38.10
N LYS A 470 -74.23 -7.02 38.31
CA LYS A 470 -74.18 -6.01 39.37
C LYS A 470 -74.02 -6.62 40.75
N VAL A 471 -73.01 -6.20 41.50
CA VAL A 471 -73.02 -6.14 42.96
C VAL A 471 -72.30 -4.84 43.36
N ALA A 472 -72.95 -4.06 44.19
CA ALA A 472 -72.47 -2.77 44.67
C ALA A 472 -71.47 -2.95 45.81
N VAL A 473 -70.33 -2.35 45.73
CA VAL A 473 -69.47 -2.11 46.88
C VAL A 473 -68.69 -0.81 46.73
N LYS A 474 -68.62 -0.13 47.84
CA LYS A 474 -68.10 1.21 48.20
C LYS A 474 -66.77 1.66 47.61
N LYS A 475 -66.73 2.98 47.38
CA LYS A 475 -65.53 3.78 47.05
C LYS A 475 -64.42 3.66 48.10
N THR A 476 -63.17 3.33 47.70
CA THR A 476 -61.96 3.68 48.42
C THR A 476 -60.87 4.18 47.44
N LYS A 477 -60.13 5.22 47.86
CA LYS A 477 -59.19 6.02 47.05
C LYS A 477 -57.91 5.26 46.67
N PRO A 478 -57.25 5.59 45.52
CA PRO A 478 -56.00 4.94 45.07
C PRO A 478 -54.77 5.68 45.60
N ALA A 479 -54.04 5.07 46.55
CA ALA A 479 -52.77 5.60 47.07
C ALA A 479 -51.65 4.56 47.24
N ALA A 480 -51.47 3.60 46.31
CA ALA A 480 -50.47 2.56 46.54
C ALA A 480 -49.54 2.18 45.33
N LYS A 481 -49.61 2.82 44.15
CA LYS A 481 -48.80 2.43 43.00
C LYS A 481 -47.49 3.22 42.75
N LYS A 482 -47.23 4.31 43.49
CA LYS A 482 -45.99 5.12 43.33
C LYS A 482 -44.80 4.66 44.18
N LYS A 483 -44.96 3.80 45.19
CA LYS A 483 -43.87 3.35 46.07
C LYS A 483 -43.07 2.14 45.55
N ILE A 484 -43.61 1.27 44.73
CA ILE A 484 -42.96 0.03 44.27
C ILE A 484 -41.92 0.31 43.17
N VAL A 485 -42.16 1.27 42.27
CA VAL A 485 -41.22 1.60 41.18
C VAL A 485 -39.97 2.34 41.70
N LYS A 486 -40.10 3.13 42.79
CA LYS A 486 -38.93 3.80 43.40
C LYS A 486 -38.03 2.84 44.21
N ALA A 487 -38.54 1.73 44.73
CA ALA A 487 -37.74 0.74 45.48
C ALA A 487 -36.90 -0.13 44.54
N ALA A 488 -37.41 -0.52 43.38
CA ALA A 488 -36.68 -1.30 42.36
C ALA A 488 -35.53 -0.49 41.75
N ALA A 489 -35.73 0.78 41.44
CA ALA A 489 -34.69 1.66 40.90
C ALA A 489 -33.51 1.91 41.88
N LYS A 490 -33.80 2.04 43.19
CA LYS A 490 -32.77 2.19 44.23
C LYS A 490 -31.92 0.91 44.44
N LYS A 491 -32.47 -0.28 44.24
CA LYS A 491 -31.74 -1.55 44.36
C LYS A 491 -30.73 -1.76 43.21
N ILE A 492 -31.08 -1.37 41.98
CA ILE A 492 -30.22 -1.48 40.80
C ILE A 492 -29.02 -0.50 40.86
N VAL A 493 -29.23 0.71 41.39
CA VAL A 493 -28.18 1.70 41.54
C VAL A 493 -27.19 1.31 42.66
N LYS A 494 -27.64 0.66 43.73
CA LYS A 494 -26.78 0.19 44.84
C LYS A 494 -25.94 -1.01 44.42
N SER A 495 -26.41 -1.96 43.61
CA SER A 495 -25.65 -3.10 43.10
C SER A 495 -24.55 -2.69 42.12
N LYS A 496 -24.78 -1.68 41.25
CA LYS A 496 -23.76 -1.15 40.33
C LYS A 496 -22.62 -0.40 41.06
N LYS A 497 -22.92 0.35 42.14
CA LYS A 497 -21.88 1.02 42.94
C LYS A 497 -20.98 0.04 43.70
N THR A 498 -21.49 -1.12 44.12
CA THR A 498 -20.70 -2.15 44.83
C THR A 498 -19.78 -2.92 43.89
N ALA A 499 -20.22 -3.19 42.65
CA ALA A 499 -19.40 -3.83 41.63
C ALA A 499 -18.22 -2.93 41.20
N VAL A 500 -18.44 -1.63 40.99
CA VAL A 500 -17.39 -0.67 40.62
C VAL A 500 -16.34 -0.53 41.73
N LYS A 501 -16.74 -0.48 43.01
CA LYS A 501 -15.78 -0.41 44.14
C LYS A 501 -14.92 -1.69 44.28
N LYS A 502 -15.43 -2.88 43.93
CA LYS A 502 -14.63 -4.12 43.93
C LYS A 502 -13.59 -4.14 42.81
N VAL A 503 -13.92 -3.64 41.61
CA VAL A 503 -13.00 -3.56 40.46
C VAL A 503 -11.88 -2.54 40.75
N VAL A 504 -12.21 -1.35 41.25
CA VAL A 504 -11.20 -0.32 41.59
C VAL A 504 -10.25 -0.80 42.69
N LYS A 505 -10.71 -1.50 43.73
CA LYS A 505 -9.82 -2.10 44.74
C LYS A 505 -8.90 -3.19 44.19
N LYS A 506 -9.31 -3.94 43.18
CA LYS A 506 -8.49 -4.98 42.53
C LYS A 506 -7.40 -4.36 41.65
N VAL A 507 -7.70 -3.29 40.91
CA VAL A 507 -6.75 -2.55 40.06
C VAL A 507 -5.68 -1.84 40.91
N VAL A 508 -6.04 -1.19 42.00
CA VAL A 508 -5.11 -0.52 42.91
C VAL A 508 -4.17 -1.53 43.61
N LYS A 509 -4.63 -2.77 43.88
CA LYS A 509 -3.80 -3.82 44.48
C LYS A 509 -2.79 -4.43 43.49
N ILE A 510 -3.09 -4.42 42.19
CA ILE A 510 -2.18 -4.87 41.13
C ILE A 510 -1.09 -3.82 40.86
N SER A 511 -1.44 -2.53 40.84
CA SER A 511 -0.47 -1.43 40.65
C SER A 511 0.54 -1.32 41.79
N ARG A 512 0.16 -1.64 43.04
CA ARG A 512 1.08 -1.64 44.20
C ARG A 512 2.01 -2.85 44.29
N ARG A 513 1.71 -3.96 43.59
CA ARG A 513 2.62 -5.12 43.49
C ARG A 513 3.65 -4.97 42.36
N GLY A 514 3.35 -4.25 41.26
CA GLY A 514 4.29 -3.97 40.17
C GLY A 514 5.42 -2.99 40.56
N GLY A 515 5.16 -2.05 41.47
CA GLY A 515 6.14 -1.02 41.87
C GLY A 515 7.27 -1.51 42.78
N LYS A 516 7.13 -2.70 43.39
CA LYS A 516 8.19 -3.26 44.29
C LYS A 516 9.22 -4.12 43.50
N SER A 517 8.92 -4.58 42.31
CA SER A 517 9.83 -5.40 41.51
C SER A 517 10.86 -4.54 40.74
N VAL A 518 10.52 -3.31 40.37
CA VAL A 518 11.40 -2.42 39.59
C VAL A 518 12.51 -1.79 40.44
N LYS A 519 12.27 -1.55 41.76
CA LYS A 519 13.31 -1.00 42.67
C LYS A 519 14.40 -2.00 43.08
N LYS A 520 14.22 -3.30 42.81
CA LYS A 520 15.22 -4.33 43.15
C LYS A 520 16.23 -4.60 42.01
N ILE A 521 15.94 -4.15 40.80
CA ILE A 521 16.81 -4.35 39.63
C ILE A 521 17.82 -3.18 39.48
N VAL A 522 17.51 -1.99 39.97
CA VAL A 522 18.41 -0.83 39.88
C VAL A 522 19.51 -0.81 40.96
N ARG A 523 19.44 -1.63 42.01
CA ARG A 523 20.46 -1.73 43.05
C ARG A 523 21.53 -2.83 42.85
N LYS A 524 21.56 -3.54 41.73
CA LYS A 524 22.57 -4.55 41.39
C LYS A 524 23.50 -4.16 40.23
N LYS A 525 23.52 -2.89 39.82
CA LYS A 525 24.50 -2.33 38.88
C LYS A 525 25.01 -0.98 39.39
N LYS A 526 25.76 -1.03 40.46
CA LYS A 526 26.82 -0.10 40.83
C LYS A 526 27.94 -0.94 41.42
#